data_c8f1e724d329201b6608fbcc5da77ea8
#
_entry.id   c8f1e724d329201b6608fbcc5da77ea8
#
_cell.length_a   1.000
_cell.length_b   1.000
_cell.length_c   1.000
_cell.angle_alpha   90.00
_cell.angle_beta   90.00
_cell.angle_gamma   90.00
#
_symmetry.space_group_name_H-M   'P 1'
#
loop_
_entity.id
_entity.type
_entity.pdbx_description
1 polymer ?
#
loop_
_entity_poly.entity_id
_entity_poly.type
_entity_poly.pdbx_seq_one_letter_code
_entity_poly.pdbx_strand_id
1 'polypeptide(L)'
;MKKLPLRSIVFSTFLAVVCAAILHNDLRAQSAAASPSDMDPHMGMTKLRAQQPGDQARADAVLAAAKKAAERYRDYRKAEADGYAIFMPDQHQNVYHFIRESSNLGDKERFDPDQPPALLYTKVEGPSAGYKLIGVMYMARYGATDEELDARIPLSIAQWHVHLNMCVPPQPEGRNWLMGDPTFGLNGSITTVEACTAANGYFKPHLSGWMVHVYPFETDPAKVWGAGMDDHGMEHNSMSGMKM
;
A
#
# COMPACT_ATOMS: atom_id res chain seq x y z
N MET A 1 -71.97 39.14 42.15
CA MET A 1 -71.28 40.45 42.30
C MET A 1 -69.77 40.22 42.49
N LYS A 2 -68.98 41.09 41.82
CA LYS A 2 -67.55 41.30 41.87
C LYS A 2 -66.68 40.44 40.92
N LYS A 3 -66.42 40.97 39.70
CA LYS A 3 -65.32 41.85 39.28
C LYS A 3 -64.06 41.07 38.91
N LEU A 4 -63.80 41.00 37.56
CA LEU A 4 -62.50 40.82 36.98
C LEU A 4 -61.51 41.91 37.46
N PRO A 5 -60.19 41.64 37.34
CA PRO A 5 -59.47 42.45 36.34
C PRO A 5 -58.52 41.65 35.45
N LEU A 6 -58.53 42.08 34.27
CA LEU A 6 -57.60 42.25 33.18
C LEU A 6 -56.16 42.64 33.59
N ARG A 7 -55.15 41.98 33.05
CA ARG A 7 -53.75 42.39 32.82
C ARG A 7 -52.94 41.17 32.43
N SER A 8 -52.08 41.13 31.50
CA SER A 8 -51.46 42.06 30.55
C SER A 8 -50.71 41.18 29.54
N ILE A 9 -50.85 41.52 28.30
CA ILE A 9 -50.02 41.02 27.20
C ILE A 9 -48.60 41.58 27.41
N VAL A 10 -47.60 40.73 27.53
CA VAL A 10 -46.20 41.11 27.26
C VAL A 10 -45.67 40.21 26.17
N PHE A 11 -45.48 40.83 25.03
CA PHE A 11 -44.68 40.35 23.93
C PHE A 11 -43.27 40.02 24.43
N SER A 12 -42.81 38.86 24.10
CA SER A 12 -41.36 38.61 24.09
C SER A 12 -40.98 37.91 22.77
N THR A 13 -40.83 38.75 21.79
CA THR A 13 -40.10 38.47 20.55
C THR A 13 -38.60 38.40 20.86
N PHE A 14 -38.09 37.20 21.18
CA PHE A 14 -36.68 36.91 21.17
C PHE A 14 -36.45 35.41 21.06
N LEU A 15 -36.56 34.88 19.86
CA LEU A 15 -35.94 33.61 19.50
C LEU A 15 -35.95 33.38 17.98
N ALA A 16 -35.21 34.16 17.26
CA ALA A 16 -35.03 33.93 15.82
C ALA A 16 -33.70 34.46 15.29
N VAL A 17 -32.57 34.24 15.95
CA VAL A 17 -31.24 34.59 15.43
C VAL A 17 -30.15 33.64 15.96
N VAL A 18 -30.35 32.35 16.08
CA VAL A 18 -29.24 31.44 16.40
C VAL A 18 -29.27 30.11 15.59
N CYS A 19 -29.88 30.10 14.43
CA CYS A 19 -29.82 28.90 13.56
C CYS A 19 -29.17 29.14 12.19
N ALA A 20 -28.29 30.11 12.05
CA ALA A 20 -27.66 30.41 10.76
C ALA A 20 -26.12 30.35 10.77
N ALA A 21 -25.51 29.62 11.71
CA ALA A 21 -24.04 29.58 11.83
C ALA A 21 -23.42 28.16 11.90
N ILE A 22 -24.12 27.11 11.47
CA ILE A 22 -23.56 25.74 11.46
C ILE A 22 -23.68 25.07 10.07
N LEU A 23 -23.61 25.84 9.00
CA LEU A 23 -23.61 25.30 7.63
C LEU A 23 -22.42 25.80 6.79
N HIS A 24 -21.27 26.03 7.41
CA HIS A 24 -20.07 26.35 6.64
C HIS A 24 -18.87 25.68 7.29
N ASN A 25 -18.64 24.40 7.02
CA ASN A 25 -17.33 23.78 7.05
C ASN A 25 -17.34 22.30 6.65
N ASP A 26 -18.02 21.93 5.57
CA ASP A 26 -17.81 20.62 4.93
C ASP A 26 -17.42 20.76 3.45
N LEU A 27 -16.57 21.74 3.13
CA LEU A 27 -15.73 21.68 1.94
C LEU A 27 -14.42 20.96 2.32
N ARG A 28 -14.54 19.70 2.73
CA ARG A 28 -13.41 18.79 2.68
C ARG A 28 -13.02 18.66 1.22
N ALA A 29 -11.79 19.05 0.94
CA ALA A 29 -11.13 18.82 -0.31
C ALA A 29 -11.41 17.38 -0.78
N GLN A 30 -12.23 17.23 -1.81
CA GLN A 30 -12.25 16.02 -2.60
C GLN A 30 -10.87 15.94 -3.22
N SER A 31 -10.03 15.09 -2.66
CA SER A 31 -8.81 14.66 -3.32
C SER A 31 -9.21 14.23 -4.72
N ALA A 32 -8.73 14.95 -5.72
CA ALA A 32 -8.97 14.60 -7.09
C ALA A 32 -8.47 13.15 -7.28
N ALA A 33 -9.38 12.24 -7.58
CA ALA A 33 -9.00 10.91 -8.00
C ALA A 33 -8.11 11.06 -9.23
N ALA A 34 -6.91 10.50 -9.19
CA ALA A 34 -6.00 10.50 -10.33
C ALA A 34 -6.76 9.99 -11.57
N SER A 35 -6.60 10.68 -12.68
CA SER A 35 -7.20 10.26 -13.94
C SER A 35 -6.66 8.88 -14.32
N PRO A 36 -7.44 8.02 -15.00
CA PRO A 36 -6.96 6.69 -15.43
C PRO A 36 -5.69 6.73 -16.33
N SER A 37 -5.38 7.89 -16.91
CA SER A 37 -4.16 8.13 -17.69
C SER A 37 -2.89 8.32 -16.88
N ASP A 38 -2.98 8.50 -15.56
CA ASP A 38 -1.84 8.78 -14.68
C ASP A 38 -1.43 7.54 -13.85
N MET A 39 -2.07 6.40 -14.09
CA MET A 39 -1.73 5.15 -13.40
C MET A 39 -0.61 4.43 -14.15
N ASP A 40 0.40 4.00 -13.41
CA ASP A 40 1.47 3.14 -13.92
C ASP A 40 0.86 1.87 -14.55
N PRO A 41 1.08 1.59 -15.85
CA PRO A 41 0.53 0.43 -16.53
C PRO A 41 1.04 -0.90 -15.97
N HIS A 42 2.12 -0.88 -15.18
CA HIS A 42 2.68 -2.04 -14.51
C HIS A 42 2.13 -2.24 -13.10
N MET A 43 1.21 -1.37 -12.62
CA MET A 43 0.67 -1.47 -11.28
C MET A 43 -0.85 -1.33 -11.25
N GLY A 44 -1.50 -2.32 -10.65
CA GLY A 44 -2.91 -2.25 -10.24
C GLY A 44 -3.00 -1.96 -8.75
N MET A 45 -3.96 -1.10 -8.34
CA MET A 45 -4.19 -0.77 -6.93
C MET A 45 -5.65 -0.85 -6.59
N THR A 46 -5.96 -1.29 -5.36
CA THR A 46 -7.31 -1.18 -4.81
C THR A 46 -7.66 0.28 -4.56
N LYS A 47 -8.96 0.60 -4.60
CA LYS A 47 -9.44 1.92 -4.21
C LYS A 47 -9.60 2.01 -2.70
N LEU A 48 -9.23 3.15 -2.12
CA LEU A 48 -9.58 3.43 -0.73
C LEU A 48 -11.10 3.61 -0.61
N ARG A 49 -11.68 3.07 0.45
CA ARG A 49 -13.07 3.28 0.83
C ARG A 49 -13.20 4.20 2.05
N ALA A 50 -14.40 4.67 2.32
CA ALA A 50 -14.67 5.40 3.57
C ALA A 50 -14.40 4.51 4.79
N GLN A 51 -13.82 5.10 5.83
CA GLN A 51 -13.52 4.40 7.07
C GLN A 51 -14.81 3.99 7.79
N GLN A 52 -14.84 2.76 8.30
CA GLN A 52 -15.94 2.20 9.06
C GLN A 52 -15.55 2.05 10.55
N PRO A 53 -16.50 2.02 11.47
CA PRO A 53 -16.24 1.72 12.87
C PRO A 53 -15.47 0.40 13.01
N GLY A 54 -14.35 0.42 13.75
CA GLY A 54 -13.51 -0.76 13.98
C GLY A 54 -12.38 -0.96 12.96
N ASP A 55 -12.34 -0.26 11.84
CA ASP A 55 -11.28 -0.40 10.85
C ASP A 55 -9.90 -0.10 11.45
N GLN A 56 -9.78 1.01 12.18
CA GLN A 56 -8.51 1.36 12.82
C GLN A 56 -8.05 0.26 13.78
N ALA A 57 -8.95 -0.24 14.62
CA ALA A 57 -8.59 -1.30 15.58
C ALA A 57 -8.14 -2.60 14.88
N ARG A 58 -8.77 -2.96 13.74
CA ARG A 58 -8.34 -4.10 12.92
C ARG A 58 -6.94 -3.88 12.33
N ALA A 59 -6.70 -2.70 11.77
CA ALA A 59 -5.40 -2.34 11.21
C ALA A 59 -4.31 -2.32 12.29
N ASP A 60 -4.58 -1.74 13.46
CA ASP A 60 -3.65 -1.69 14.58
C ASP A 60 -3.30 -3.10 15.09
N ALA A 61 -4.26 -4.02 15.11
CA ALA A 61 -4.01 -5.42 15.47
C ALA A 61 -3.07 -6.11 14.48
N VAL A 62 -3.26 -5.89 13.17
CA VAL A 62 -2.35 -6.41 12.14
C VAL A 62 -0.97 -5.78 12.27
N LEU A 63 -0.89 -4.47 12.48
CA LEU A 63 0.39 -3.76 12.65
C LEU A 63 1.16 -4.28 13.87
N ALA A 64 0.48 -4.51 14.99
CA ALA A 64 1.10 -5.06 16.19
C ALA A 64 1.63 -6.49 15.97
N ALA A 65 0.88 -7.34 15.29
CA ALA A 65 1.30 -8.69 14.91
C ALA A 65 2.49 -8.66 13.94
N ALA A 66 2.42 -7.80 12.91
CA ALA A 66 3.51 -7.57 11.95
C ALA A 66 4.80 -7.15 12.66
N LYS A 67 4.71 -6.20 13.59
CA LYS A 67 5.85 -5.73 14.38
C LYS A 67 6.48 -6.85 15.21
N LYS A 68 5.66 -7.61 15.92
CA LYS A 68 6.10 -8.76 16.73
C LYS A 68 6.78 -9.83 15.86
N ALA A 69 6.19 -10.18 14.72
CA ALA A 69 6.78 -11.13 13.79
C ALA A 69 8.10 -10.64 13.21
N ALA A 70 8.15 -9.37 12.80
CA ALA A 70 9.31 -8.74 12.19
C ALA A 70 10.53 -8.64 13.15
N GLU A 71 10.31 -8.38 14.45
CA GLU A 71 11.38 -8.28 15.45
C GLU A 71 12.32 -9.51 15.44
N ARG A 72 11.78 -10.70 15.19
CA ARG A 72 12.56 -11.93 15.10
C ARG A 72 13.60 -11.90 13.96
N TYR A 73 13.30 -11.17 12.90
CA TYR A 73 14.04 -11.18 11.65
C TYR A 73 14.90 -9.92 11.42
N ARG A 74 15.19 -9.15 12.47
CA ARG A 74 16.18 -8.05 12.39
C ARG A 74 17.55 -8.53 11.94
N ASP A 75 17.93 -9.75 12.31
CA ASP A 75 19.05 -10.47 11.69
C ASP A 75 18.47 -11.31 10.53
N TYR A 76 18.77 -10.91 9.30
CA TYR A 76 18.26 -11.56 8.09
C TYR A 76 18.67 -13.03 7.99
N ARG A 77 19.78 -13.45 8.63
CA ARG A 77 20.21 -14.84 8.64
C ARG A 77 19.23 -15.75 9.36
N LYS A 78 18.46 -15.22 10.30
CA LYS A 78 17.36 -15.95 10.93
C LYS A 78 16.21 -16.17 9.96
N ALA A 79 15.95 -15.19 9.08
CA ALA A 79 14.95 -15.36 8.03
C ALA A 79 15.37 -16.46 7.05
N GLU A 80 16.64 -16.46 6.62
CA GLU A 80 17.19 -17.51 5.76
C GLU A 80 17.09 -18.89 6.43
N ALA A 81 17.44 -18.98 7.71
CA ALA A 81 17.34 -20.23 8.47
C ALA A 81 15.91 -20.74 8.62
N ASP A 82 14.91 -19.84 8.61
CA ASP A 82 13.48 -20.16 8.67
C ASP A 82 12.84 -20.35 7.28
N GLY A 83 13.68 -20.42 6.21
CA GLY A 83 13.24 -20.75 4.86
C GLY A 83 12.78 -19.55 4.02
N TYR A 84 13.11 -18.33 4.42
CA TYR A 84 12.93 -17.17 3.55
C TYR A 84 14.12 -17.05 2.59
N ALA A 85 13.85 -16.80 1.32
CA ALA A 85 14.87 -16.60 0.30
C ALA A 85 14.59 -15.31 -0.49
N ILE A 86 15.65 -14.68 -0.98
CA ILE A 86 15.53 -13.45 -1.78
C ILE A 86 14.80 -13.80 -3.09
N PHE A 87 13.73 -13.08 -3.36
CA PHE A 87 13.06 -13.13 -4.65
C PHE A 87 13.94 -12.47 -5.72
N MET A 88 14.23 -13.19 -6.79
CA MET A 88 15.14 -12.74 -7.87
C MET A 88 16.47 -12.16 -7.35
N PRO A 89 17.33 -12.99 -6.72
CA PRO A 89 18.54 -12.53 -6.04
C PRO A 89 19.55 -11.84 -6.98
N ASP A 90 19.53 -12.15 -8.28
CA ASP A 90 20.40 -11.59 -9.30
C ASP A 90 19.91 -10.23 -9.85
N GLN A 91 18.76 -9.74 -9.35
CA GLN A 91 18.20 -8.46 -9.74
C GLN A 91 18.48 -7.40 -8.65
N HIS A 92 18.87 -6.20 -9.09
CA HIS A 92 18.91 -5.06 -8.17
C HIS A 92 17.48 -4.64 -7.80
N GLN A 93 17.21 -4.49 -6.53
CA GLN A 93 15.92 -4.06 -5.98
C GLN A 93 16.17 -2.95 -4.95
N ASN A 94 15.30 -1.94 -4.94
CA ASN A 94 15.34 -0.92 -3.89
C ASN A 94 14.93 -1.52 -2.53
N VAL A 95 13.94 -2.40 -2.57
CA VAL A 95 13.48 -3.20 -1.45
C VAL A 95 13.60 -4.68 -1.84
N TYR A 96 14.42 -5.42 -1.11
CA TYR A 96 14.59 -6.86 -1.30
C TYR A 96 13.49 -7.63 -0.58
N HIS A 97 12.77 -8.44 -1.33
CA HIS A 97 11.72 -9.30 -0.82
C HIS A 97 12.30 -10.67 -0.47
N PHE A 98 12.32 -11.01 0.81
CA PHE A 98 12.65 -12.35 1.28
C PHE A 98 11.35 -13.11 1.43
N ILE A 99 11.08 -14.06 0.54
CA ILE A 99 9.82 -14.80 0.47
C ILE A 99 10.03 -16.20 1.01
N ARG A 100 9.13 -16.69 1.86
CA ARG A 100 9.14 -18.06 2.32
C ARG A 100 8.53 -18.95 1.26
N GLU A 101 9.28 -19.92 0.78
CA GLU A 101 8.92 -20.79 -0.36
C GLU A 101 7.65 -21.63 -0.09
N SER A 102 7.45 -22.06 1.15
CA SER A 102 6.25 -22.79 1.59
C SER A 102 4.96 -21.98 1.54
N SER A 103 5.07 -20.64 1.45
CA SER A 103 3.93 -19.72 1.44
C SER A 103 3.32 -19.48 0.05
N ASN A 104 3.88 -20.05 -1.01
CA ASN A 104 3.48 -19.74 -2.39
C ASN A 104 2.02 -20.09 -2.76
N LEU A 105 1.33 -20.95 -2.02
CA LEU A 105 -0.08 -21.28 -2.27
C LEU A 105 -0.98 -21.06 -1.04
N GLY A 106 -0.59 -21.56 0.13
CA GLY A 106 -1.44 -21.52 1.33
C GLY A 106 -1.63 -20.12 1.93
N ASP A 107 -0.61 -19.28 1.91
CA ASP A 107 -0.66 -17.94 2.53
C ASP A 107 -1.42 -16.92 1.68
N LYS A 108 -1.59 -17.19 0.38
CA LYS A 108 -2.46 -16.38 -0.48
C LYS A 108 -3.95 -16.60 -0.21
N GLU A 109 -4.29 -17.74 0.35
CA GLU A 109 -5.67 -18.09 0.71
C GLU A 109 -5.97 -17.78 2.19
N ARG A 110 -5.00 -18.04 3.08
CA ARG A 110 -5.14 -17.78 4.51
C ARG A 110 -4.32 -16.57 4.93
N PHE A 111 -4.96 -15.64 5.61
CA PHE A 111 -4.29 -14.48 6.21
C PHE A 111 -3.93 -14.77 7.67
N ASP A 112 -2.63 -14.73 7.98
CA ASP A 112 -2.10 -14.86 9.34
C ASP A 112 -1.11 -13.70 9.58
N PRO A 113 -1.49 -12.66 10.33
CA PRO A 113 -0.62 -11.51 10.53
C PRO A 113 0.61 -11.82 11.41
N ASP A 114 0.61 -12.89 12.19
CA ASP A 114 1.79 -13.35 12.97
C ASP A 114 2.81 -14.09 12.10
N GLN A 115 2.46 -14.49 10.87
CA GLN A 115 3.31 -15.26 9.96
C GLN A 115 3.38 -14.59 8.58
N PRO A 116 4.03 -13.42 8.44
CA PRO A 116 4.11 -12.74 7.15
C PRO A 116 4.80 -13.64 6.10
N PRO A 117 4.21 -13.79 4.90
CA PRO A 117 4.78 -14.62 3.84
C PRO A 117 6.06 -14.04 3.25
N ALA A 118 6.28 -12.73 3.42
CA ALA A 118 7.51 -12.07 3.00
C ALA A 118 7.97 -11.02 3.98
N LEU A 119 9.28 -10.81 4.00
CA LEU A 119 9.99 -9.80 4.77
C LEU A 119 10.66 -8.81 3.81
N LEU A 120 10.65 -7.54 4.18
CA LEU A 120 11.18 -6.45 3.37
C LEU A 120 12.49 -5.96 3.96
N TYR A 121 13.54 -5.93 3.12
CA TYR A 121 14.86 -5.51 3.52
C TYR A 121 15.43 -4.47 2.56
N THR A 122 16.24 -3.57 3.09
CA THR A 122 17.17 -2.77 2.28
C THR A 122 18.57 -3.38 2.36
N LYS A 123 19.30 -3.30 1.25
CA LYS A 123 20.71 -3.73 1.22
C LYS A 123 21.58 -2.70 1.94
N VAL A 124 22.50 -3.19 2.74
CA VAL A 124 23.49 -2.38 3.45
C VAL A 124 24.85 -2.68 2.87
N GLU A 125 25.53 -1.65 2.40
CA GLU A 125 26.90 -1.75 1.86
C GLU A 125 27.95 -1.43 2.93
N GLY A 126 29.22 -1.79 2.68
CA GLY A 126 30.35 -1.46 3.52
C GLY A 126 30.73 -2.56 4.52
N PRO A 127 31.45 -2.21 5.61
CA PRO A 127 32.02 -3.18 6.57
C PRO A 127 30.99 -4.08 7.25
N SER A 128 29.73 -3.63 7.34
CA SER A 128 28.61 -4.39 7.89
C SER A 128 27.63 -4.81 6.78
N ALA A 129 28.15 -5.12 5.60
CA ALA A 129 27.33 -5.51 4.45
C ALA A 129 26.33 -6.62 4.79
N GLY A 130 25.15 -6.51 4.22
CA GLY A 130 24.04 -7.44 4.46
C GLY A 130 22.70 -6.79 4.19
N TYR A 131 21.69 -7.14 5.01
CA TYR A 131 20.33 -6.65 4.84
C TYR A 131 19.77 -6.12 6.15
N LYS A 132 19.14 -4.95 6.09
CA LYS A 132 18.44 -4.30 7.20
C LYS A 132 16.95 -4.47 7.00
N LEU A 133 16.26 -5.09 7.95
CA LEU A 133 14.82 -5.23 7.94
C LEU A 133 14.15 -3.86 8.03
N ILE A 134 13.19 -3.61 7.15
CA ILE A 134 12.37 -2.40 7.12
C ILE A 134 10.88 -2.71 7.30
N GLY A 135 10.41 -3.90 6.89
CA GLY A 135 9.00 -4.22 6.98
C GLY A 135 8.68 -5.68 6.69
N VAL A 136 7.39 -5.93 6.51
CA VAL A 136 6.83 -7.21 6.07
C VAL A 136 5.87 -6.99 4.92
N MET A 137 5.57 -8.03 4.14
CA MET A 137 4.57 -7.98 3.08
C MET A 137 3.56 -9.10 3.29
N TYR A 138 2.28 -8.76 3.21
CA TYR A 138 1.20 -9.74 3.12
C TYR A 138 0.74 -9.90 1.68
N MET A 139 0.21 -11.08 1.37
CA MET A 139 -0.18 -11.46 0.03
C MET A 139 -1.62 -11.98 0.01
N ALA A 140 -2.27 -11.83 -1.15
CA ALA A 140 -3.53 -12.48 -1.47
C ALA A 140 -3.50 -13.02 -2.90
N ARG A 141 -4.39 -13.99 -3.23
CA ARG A 141 -4.50 -14.49 -4.60
C ARG A 141 -4.84 -13.36 -5.59
N TYR A 142 -4.40 -13.47 -6.84
CA TYR A 142 -4.64 -12.45 -7.87
C TYR A 142 -6.13 -12.13 -8.07
N GLY A 143 -7.00 -13.12 -8.02
CA GLY A 143 -8.46 -12.92 -8.15
C GLY A 143 -9.19 -12.64 -6.83
N ALA A 144 -8.50 -12.19 -5.76
CA ALA A 144 -9.19 -11.78 -4.54
C ALA A 144 -10.04 -10.54 -4.79
N THR A 145 -11.25 -10.52 -4.21
CA THR A 145 -12.16 -9.37 -4.29
C THR A 145 -11.78 -8.29 -3.28
N ASP A 146 -12.30 -7.07 -3.47
CA ASP A 146 -12.08 -5.97 -2.52
C ASP A 146 -12.58 -6.35 -1.11
N GLU A 147 -13.67 -7.12 -1.00
CA GLU A 147 -14.19 -7.58 0.29
C GLU A 147 -13.25 -8.59 0.97
N GLU A 148 -12.63 -9.49 0.20
CA GLU A 148 -11.63 -10.44 0.72
C GLU A 148 -10.35 -9.72 1.17
N LEU A 149 -9.93 -8.69 0.45
CA LEU A 149 -8.78 -7.87 0.81
C LEU A 149 -9.07 -7.00 2.04
N ASP A 150 -10.26 -6.37 2.08
CA ASP A 150 -10.72 -5.56 3.21
C ASP A 150 -10.87 -6.37 4.50
N ALA A 151 -11.30 -7.63 4.39
CA ALA A 151 -11.40 -8.52 5.54
C ALA A 151 -10.03 -8.81 6.18
N ARG A 152 -8.95 -8.79 5.40
CA ARG A 152 -7.57 -8.95 5.87
C ARG A 152 -7.03 -7.67 6.49
N ILE A 153 -7.06 -6.58 5.72
CA ILE A 153 -6.62 -5.24 6.15
C ILE A 153 -7.59 -4.24 5.56
N PRO A 154 -8.21 -3.36 6.38
CA PRO A 154 -9.22 -2.42 5.92
C PRO A 154 -8.74 -1.55 4.76
N LEU A 155 -9.47 -1.54 3.66
CA LEU A 155 -9.20 -0.70 2.48
C LEU A 155 -9.37 0.80 2.76
N SER A 156 -9.89 1.17 3.91
CA SER A 156 -9.89 2.56 4.39
C SER A 156 -8.54 3.01 4.98
N ILE A 157 -7.65 2.05 5.25
CA ILE A 157 -6.36 2.28 5.90
C ILE A 157 -5.20 1.96 4.94
N ALA A 158 -5.28 0.84 4.21
CA ALA A 158 -4.21 0.39 3.33
C ALA A 158 -4.72 0.04 1.93
N GLN A 159 -3.92 0.33 0.93
CA GLN A 159 -4.16 -0.10 -0.44
C GLN A 159 -3.34 -1.35 -0.75
N TRP A 160 -4.00 -2.33 -1.36
CA TRP A 160 -3.30 -3.46 -1.96
C TRP A 160 -2.89 -3.10 -3.38
N HIS A 161 -1.75 -3.61 -3.81
CA HIS A 161 -1.24 -3.44 -5.17
C HIS A 161 -0.90 -4.79 -5.79
N VAL A 162 -0.80 -4.82 -7.11
CA VAL A 162 -0.37 -5.97 -7.91
C VAL A 162 0.45 -5.49 -9.09
N HIS A 163 1.54 -6.19 -9.41
CA HIS A 163 2.34 -5.90 -10.59
C HIS A 163 1.75 -6.57 -11.81
N LEU A 164 1.53 -5.78 -12.88
CA LEU A 164 0.86 -6.17 -14.11
C LEU A 164 1.77 -5.98 -15.33
N ASN A 165 1.39 -6.61 -16.42
CA ASN A 165 1.90 -6.34 -17.78
C ASN A 165 3.43 -6.37 -17.92
N MET A 166 4.11 -7.26 -17.21
CA MET A 166 5.56 -7.32 -17.23
C MET A 166 6.08 -8.13 -18.43
N CYS A 167 7.01 -7.56 -19.17
CA CYS A 167 7.75 -8.28 -20.21
C CYS A 167 9.14 -8.68 -19.68
N VAL A 168 9.41 -9.99 -19.64
CA VAL A 168 10.73 -10.55 -19.32
C VAL A 168 11.58 -10.59 -20.58
N PRO A 169 12.83 -10.11 -20.56
CA PRO A 169 13.70 -10.13 -21.74
C PRO A 169 14.02 -11.56 -22.22
N PRO A 170 14.42 -11.75 -23.48
CA PRO A 170 14.71 -13.09 -24.04
C PRO A 170 15.92 -13.76 -23.41
N GLN A 171 16.82 -13.02 -22.82
CA GLN A 171 18.00 -13.47 -22.10
C GLN A 171 18.12 -12.70 -20.78
N PRO A 172 17.38 -13.12 -19.73
CA PRO A 172 17.31 -12.38 -18.47
C PRO A 172 18.56 -12.53 -17.59
N GLU A 173 19.36 -13.58 -17.82
CA GLU A 173 20.53 -13.93 -17.00
C GLU A 173 21.61 -12.84 -17.10
N GLY A 174 22.16 -12.44 -15.96
CA GLY A 174 23.23 -11.45 -15.87
C GLY A 174 22.82 -10.01 -16.22
N ARG A 175 21.51 -9.74 -16.43
CA ARG A 175 20.96 -8.40 -16.69
C ARG A 175 20.16 -7.92 -15.52
N ASN A 176 20.30 -6.66 -15.17
CA ASN A 176 19.40 -5.99 -14.22
C ASN A 176 18.15 -5.45 -14.97
N TRP A 177 17.23 -6.35 -15.29
CA TRP A 177 16.06 -6.04 -16.12
C TRP A 177 14.80 -5.75 -15.32
N LEU A 178 14.70 -6.23 -14.08
CA LEU A 178 13.45 -6.14 -13.30
C LEU A 178 13.04 -4.68 -13.05
N MET A 179 13.99 -3.86 -12.61
CA MET A 179 13.78 -2.44 -12.27
C MET A 179 14.64 -1.49 -13.08
N GLY A 180 15.73 -1.96 -13.69
CA GLY A 180 16.76 -1.12 -14.29
C GLY A 180 16.75 -1.07 -15.81
N ASP A 181 15.85 -1.77 -16.50
CA ASP A 181 15.78 -1.80 -17.97
C ASP A 181 14.64 -0.88 -18.45
N PRO A 182 14.90 0.07 -19.37
CA PRO A 182 13.87 1.00 -19.85
C PRO A 182 12.84 0.33 -20.78
N THR A 183 13.07 -0.91 -21.20
CA THR A 183 12.22 -1.66 -22.13
C THR A 183 11.47 -2.79 -21.44
N PHE A 184 12.15 -3.53 -20.57
CA PHE A 184 11.65 -4.73 -19.91
C PHE A 184 11.45 -4.50 -18.40
N GLY A 185 10.75 -5.44 -17.75
CA GLY A 185 10.57 -5.42 -16.28
C GLY A 185 9.43 -4.52 -15.82
N LEU A 186 9.50 -4.08 -14.57
CA LEU A 186 8.45 -3.30 -13.91
C LEU A 186 8.49 -1.80 -14.26
N ASN A 187 9.63 -1.31 -14.73
CA ASN A 187 9.81 0.08 -15.19
C ASN A 187 9.95 0.17 -16.72
N GLY A 188 9.74 -0.96 -17.42
CA GLY A 188 9.92 -1.02 -18.86
C GLY A 188 8.78 -0.38 -19.64
N SER A 189 9.05 -0.01 -20.89
CA SER A 189 8.04 0.59 -21.79
C SER A 189 7.09 -0.43 -22.43
N ILE A 190 7.40 -1.73 -22.33
CA ILE A 190 6.57 -2.80 -22.91
C ILE A 190 5.48 -3.22 -21.94
N THR A 191 4.23 -2.94 -22.31
CA THR A 191 3.04 -3.19 -21.49
C THR A 191 2.01 -4.12 -22.15
N THR A 192 2.28 -4.63 -23.36
CA THR A 192 1.35 -5.50 -24.09
C THR A 192 2.01 -6.79 -24.55
N VAL A 193 1.18 -7.81 -24.79
CA VAL A 193 1.62 -9.13 -25.30
C VAL A 193 2.30 -8.96 -26.67
N GLU A 194 1.73 -8.16 -27.56
CA GLU A 194 2.20 -7.95 -28.92
C GLU A 194 3.58 -7.30 -28.94
N ALA A 195 3.77 -6.23 -28.15
CA ALA A 195 5.05 -5.54 -28.05
C ALA A 195 6.12 -6.45 -27.39
N CYS A 196 5.76 -7.22 -26.38
CA CYS A 196 6.66 -8.18 -25.75
C CYS A 196 7.09 -9.29 -26.71
N THR A 197 6.15 -9.83 -27.50
CA THR A 197 6.43 -10.82 -28.52
C THR A 197 7.34 -10.27 -29.61
N ALA A 198 7.09 -9.04 -30.07
CA ALA A 198 7.93 -8.36 -31.07
C ALA A 198 9.37 -8.14 -30.58
N ALA A 199 9.54 -7.97 -29.26
CA ALA A 199 10.85 -7.88 -28.60
C ALA A 199 11.46 -9.25 -28.27
N ASN A 200 10.86 -10.36 -28.71
CA ASN A 200 11.22 -11.74 -28.37
C ASN A 200 11.21 -12.01 -26.86
N GLY A 201 10.47 -11.24 -26.08
CA GLY A 201 10.34 -11.40 -24.63
C GLY A 201 9.24 -12.39 -24.25
N TYR A 202 9.14 -12.64 -22.95
CA TYR A 202 8.09 -13.45 -22.35
C TYR A 202 7.15 -12.56 -21.53
N PHE A 203 5.90 -12.46 -21.95
CA PHE A 203 4.89 -11.63 -21.29
C PHE A 203 4.28 -12.33 -20.08
N LYS A 204 4.26 -11.60 -18.95
CA LYS A 204 3.56 -11.98 -17.74
C LYS A 204 2.43 -10.99 -17.47
N PRO A 205 1.15 -11.41 -17.56
CA PRO A 205 0.03 -10.51 -17.32
C PRO A 205 -0.02 -10.01 -15.87
N HIS A 206 0.50 -10.79 -14.94
CA HIS A 206 0.75 -10.40 -13.54
C HIS A 206 1.96 -11.16 -12.98
N LEU A 207 2.71 -10.52 -12.09
CA LEU A 207 3.90 -11.15 -11.51
C LEU A 207 3.55 -12.04 -10.31
N SER A 208 2.58 -11.60 -9.50
CA SER A 208 2.16 -12.27 -8.27
C SER A 208 0.65 -12.11 -8.06
N GLY A 209 0.15 -12.30 -6.85
CA GLY A 209 -1.16 -11.85 -6.40
C GLY A 209 -1.10 -10.44 -5.84
N TRP A 210 -2.18 -10.04 -5.17
CA TRP A 210 -2.24 -8.80 -4.43
C TRP A 210 -1.24 -8.78 -3.29
N MET A 211 -0.63 -7.61 -3.05
CA MET A 211 0.39 -7.39 -2.03
C MET A 211 0.09 -6.10 -1.27
N VAL A 212 0.49 -6.07 0.00
CA VAL A 212 0.50 -4.86 0.83
C VAL A 212 1.76 -4.86 1.68
N HIS A 213 2.50 -3.76 1.65
CA HIS A 213 3.69 -3.56 2.46
C HIS A 213 3.30 -2.93 3.80
N VAL A 214 3.92 -3.41 4.88
CA VAL A 214 3.72 -2.89 6.23
C VAL A 214 5.08 -2.58 6.82
N TYR A 215 5.29 -1.33 7.21
CA TYR A 215 6.53 -0.83 7.81
C TYR A 215 6.33 -0.59 9.31
N PRO A 216 6.39 -1.65 10.14
CA PRO A 216 5.95 -1.57 11.54
C PRO A 216 6.93 -0.83 12.46
N PHE A 217 8.08 -0.40 11.93
CA PHE A 217 9.08 0.40 12.63
C PHE A 217 9.06 1.87 12.21
N GLU A 218 8.21 2.20 11.24
CA GLU A 218 8.03 3.57 10.79
C GLU A 218 7.31 4.40 11.86
N THR A 219 7.74 5.64 12.04
CA THR A 219 7.18 6.56 13.04
C THR A 219 6.15 7.52 12.44
N ASP A 220 6.19 7.72 11.12
CA ASP A 220 5.21 8.48 10.38
C ASP A 220 4.01 7.59 10.04
N PRO A 221 2.81 7.84 10.61
CA PRO A 221 1.63 7.01 10.34
C PRO A 221 1.27 6.91 8.85
N ALA A 222 1.57 7.94 8.07
CA ALA A 222 1.30 7.96 6.63
C ALA A 222 2.18 6.98 5.83
N LYS A 223 3.29 6.52 6.42
CA LYS A 223 4.25 5.61 5.78
C LYS A 223 4.19 4.18 6.30
N VAL A 224 3.35 3.92 7.30
CA VAL A 224 3.22 2.58 7.89
C VAL A 224 2.67 1.57 6.88
N TRP A 225 1.72 2.00 6.05
CA TRP A 225 1.05 1.17 5.05
C TRP A 225 1.52 1.57 3.66
N GLY A 226 2.49 0.82 3.12
CA GLY A 226 3.06 1.11 1.81
C GLY A 226 2.21 0.56 0.68
N ALA A 227 1.97 1.39 -0.32
CA ALA A 227 1.33 0.99 -1.58
C ALA A 227 2.35 0.54 -2.65
N GLY A 228 3.60 0.32 -2.28
CA GLY A 228 4.66 -0.10 -3.20
C GLY A 228 5.20 0.99 -4.13
N MET A 229 4.62 2.18 -4.17
CA MET A 229 5.07 3.23 -5.09
C MET A 229 6.42 3.85 -4.68
N ASP A 230 6.66 4.02 -3.38
CA ASP A 230 7.93 4.54 -2.87
C ASP A 230 9.08 3.52 -3.01
N ASP A 231 8.74 2.22 -3.10
CA ASP A 231 9.70 1.13 -3.28
C ASP A 231 10.24 1.06 -4.71
N HIS A 232 9.58 1.68 -5.69
CA HIS A 232 9.94 1.67 -7.11
C HIS A 232 10.73 2.91 -7.56
N GLY A 233 11.13 3.80 -6.64
CA GLY A 233 12.02 4.93 -6.95
C GLY A 233 11.34 6.10 -7.65
N MET A 234 10.02 6.23 -7.60
CA MET A 234 9.35 7.47 -7.97
C MET A 234 9.54 8.50 -6.85
N GLU A 235 10.64 9.24 -6.89
CA GLU A 235 10.75 10.48 -6.15
C GLU A 235 9.60 11.39 -6.59
N HIS A 236 8.63 11.61 -5.71
CA HIS A 236 7.72 12.74 -5.84
C HIS A 236 8.57 14.01 -5.82
N ASN A 237 8.81 14.53 -7.00
CA ASN A 237 9.37 15.87 -7.19
C ASN A 237 8.36 16.87 -6.60
N SER A 238 8.43 17.07 -5.28
CA SER A 238 7.70 18.14 -4.63
C SER A 238 8.24 19.42 -5.21
N MET A 239 7.47 20.05 -6.09
CA MET A 239 7.67 21.43 -6.50
C MET A 239 7.53 22.37 -5.28
N SER A 240 8.56 22.40 -4.46
CA SER A 240 8.78 23.43 -3.44
C SER A 240 9.90 24.30 -3.97
N GLY A 241 9.55 25.40 -4.61
CA GLY A 241 10.56 26.36 -5.06
C GLY A 241 10.11 27.39 -6.07
N MET A 242 8.91 27.96 -5.92
CA MET A 242 8.62 29.27 -6.50
C MET A 242 8.77 30.32 -5.41
N LYS A 243 9.98 30.84 -5.26
CA LYS A 243 10.20 32.15 -4.63
C LYS A 243 9.94 33.23 -5.70
N MET A 244 8.92 34.06 -5.44
CA MET A 244 8.85 35.40 -6.04
C MET A 244 9.87 36.32 -5.38
#